data_6946c23833f72da9546b21c3d25100ca
#
_entry.id   6946c23833f72da9546b21c3d25100ca
#
_cell.length_a   1.000
_cell.length_b   1.000
_cell.length_c   1.000
_cell.angle_alpha   90.00
_cell.angle_beta   90.00
_cell.angle_gamma   90.00
#
_symmetry.space_group_name_H-M   'P 1'
#
loop_
_entity.id
_entity.type
_entity.pdbx_description
1 polymer ?
#
loop_
_entity_poly.entity_id
_entity_poly.type
_entity_poly.pdbx_seq_one_letter_code
_entity_poly.pdbx_strand_id
1 'polypeptide(L)'
;MLLVLSSIEDAFALSHNLDTSYFDKVKNFSENRAKTYLAGRALLQSVLHHFYSIESLPNIKKTEKGKPFFDDVASNPCRKLPFFNISHSRKAIGVAVSSYDLGIDLEFVKKRVRFEELKEKVLSSGEIDLLKALDEESQLKEFT
;
A
#
# COMPACT_ATOMS: atom_id res chain seq x y z
N MET A 1 -1.84 12.40 7.42
CA MET A 1 -1.54 11.16 6.68
C MET A 1 -0.73 11.47 5.44
N LEU A 2 0.31 10.71 5.22
CA LEU A 2 1.12 10.77 4.00
C LEU A 2 0.86 9.51 3.17
N LEU A 3 0.53 9.67 1.91
CA LEU A 3 0.33 8.57 0.97
C LEU A 3 1.31 8.74 -0.20
N VAL A 4 2.09 7.71 -0.47
CA VAL A 4 3.04 7.67 -1.59
C VAL A 4 2.69 6.49 -2.49
N LEU A 5 2.57 6.76 -3.78
CA LEU A 5 2.29 5.76 -4.81
C LEU A 5 3.49 5.62 -5.74
N SER A 6 3.76 4.40 -6.16
CA SER A 6 4.84 4.08 -7.09
C SER A 6 4.46 2.89 -7.97
N SER A 7 5.17 2.72 -9.07
CA SER A 7 5.20 1.42 -9.73
C SER A 7 6.01 0.44 -8.87
N ILE A 8 5.69 -0.85 -8.96
CA ILE A 8 6.49 -1.89 -8.27
C ILE A 8 7.94 -1.89 -8.80
N GLU A 9 8.14 -1.65 -10.08
CA GLU A 9 9.48 -1.57 -10.69
C GLU A 9 10.33 -0.46 -10.06
N ASP A 10 9.80 0.75 -9.96
CA ASP A 10 10.53 1.89 -9.39
C ASP A 10 10.79 1.69 -7.90
N ALA A 11 9.82 1.18 -7.16
CA ALA A 11 10.01 0.88 -5.73
C ALA A 11 11.03 -0.24 -5.53
N PHE A 12 11.00 -1.28 -6.36
CA PHE A 12 11.98 -2.37 -6.31
C PHE A 12 13.40 -1.89 -6.59
N ALA A 13 13.57 -0.90 -7.45
CA ALA A 13 14.88 -0.30 -7.72
C ALA A 13 15.54 0.29 -6.46
N LEU A 14 14.75 0.64 -5.43
CA LEU A 14 15.25 1.13 -4.15
C LEU A 14 15.66 0.00 -3.18
N SER A 15 15.41 -1.25 -3.53
CA SER A 15 15.63 -2.40 -2.62
C SER A 15 17.10 -2.62 -2.26
N HIS A 16 18.05 -2.10 -3.05
CA HIS A 16 19.48 -2.18 -2.73
C HIS A 16 19.84 -1.47 -1.42
N ASN A 17 19.00 -0.56 -0.94
CA ASN A 17 19.18 0.14 0.34
C ASN A 17 18.68 -0.67 1.55
N LEU A 18 17.96 -1.79 1.32
CA LEU A 18 17.47 -2.63 2.39
C LEU A 18 18.57 -3.47 3.01
N ASP A 19 18.42 -3.78 4.31
CA ASP A 19 19.28 -4.74 4.98
C ASP A 19 19.22 -6.12 4.28
N THR A 20 20.36 -6.80 4.25
CA THR A 20 20.46 -8.10 3.58
C THR A 20 19.52 -9.17 4.14
N SER A 21 19.09 -9.03 5.40
CA SER A 21 18.11 -9.94 6.01
C SER A 21 16.77 -9.97 5.28
N TYR A 22 16.38 -8.90 4.62
CA TYR A 22 15.16 -8.87 3.83
C TYR A 22 15.23 -9.78 2.62
N PHE A 23 16.38 -9.88 1.98
CA PHE A 23 16.60 -10.81 0.85
C PHE A 23 16.56 -12.27 1.31
N ASP A 24 17.02 -12.55 2.50
CA ASP A 24 16.95 -13.89 3.09
C ASP A 24 15.51 -14.32 3.36
N LYS A 25 14.66 -13.41 3.77
CA LYS A 25 13.23 -13.68 4.03
C LYS A 25 12.47 -14.12 2.79
N VAL A 26 12.89 -13.71 1.60
CA VAL A 26 12.18 -13.98 0.34
C VAL A 26 12.77 -15.12 -0.48
N LYS A 27 13.78 -15.84 0.03
CA LYS A 27 14.46 -16.92 -0.70
C LYS A 27 13.51 -17.99 -1.26
N ASN A 28 12.44 -18.31 -0.53
CA ASN A 28 11.48 -19.35 -0.90
C ASN A 28 10.21 -18.78 -1.56
N PHE A 29 10.18 -17.46 -1.82
CA PHE A 29 9.05 -16.84 -2.50
C PHE A 29 9.17 -17.02 -4.02
N SER A 30 8.04 -16.97 -4.72
CA SER A 30 8.08 -16.81 -6.18
C SER A 30 8.75 -15.47 -6.52
N GLU A 31 9.27 -15.35 -7.73
CA GLU A 31 9.96 -14.13 -8.19
C GLU A 31 9.07 -12.89 -8.04
N ASN A 32 7.82 -12.97 -8.50
CA ASN A 32 6.87 -11.84 -8.39
C ASN A 32 6.54 -11.48 -6.95
N ARG A 33 6.34 -12.46 -6.09
CA ARG A 33 6.05 -12.23 -4.67
C ARG A 33 7.24 -11.60 -3.96
N ALA A 34 8.45 -12.10 -4.23
CA ALA A 34 9.67 -11.55 -3.65
C ALA A 34 9.87 -10.09 -4.06
N LYS A 35 9.70 -9.79 -5.34
CA LYS A 35 9.84 -8.45 -5.89
C LYS A 35 8.83 -7.48 -5.26
N THR A 36 7.57 -7.87 -5.16
CA THR A 36 6.52 -7.04 -4.56
C THR A 36 6.79 -6.80 -3.07
N TYR A 37 7.20 -7.82 -2.33
CA TYR A 37 7.56 -7.70 -0.91
C TYR A 37 8.71 -6.71 -0.70
N LEU A 38 9.79 -6.89 -1.45
CA LEU A 38 10.97 -6.01 -1.35
C LEU A 38 10.64 -4.58 -1.79
N ALA A 39 9.84 -4.42 -2.83
CA ALA A 39 9.39 -3.11 -3.29
C ALA A 39 8.63 -2.35 -2.18
N GLY A 40 7.72 -3.02 -1.48
CA GLY A 40 6.96 -2.43 -0.38
C GLY A 40 7.85 -1.98 0.77
N ARG A 41 8.78 -2.82 1.18
CA ARG A 41 9.73 -2.49 2.25
C ARG A 41 10.68 -1.36 1.85
N ALA A 42 11.18 -1.37 0.62
CA ALA A 42 12.05 -0.33 0.10
C ALA A 42 11.35 1.02 -0.01
N LEU A 43 10.11 1.04 -0.48
CA LEU A 43 9.32 2.27 -0.56
C LEU A 43 9.04 2.82 0.84
N LEU A 44 8.66 1.97 1.79
CA LEU A 44 8.44 2.38 3.17
C LEU A 44 9.71 2.98 3.79
N GLN A 45 10.85 2.36 3.61
CA GLN A 45 12.14 2.87 4.10
C GLN A 45 12.45 4.25 3.50
N SER A 46 12.24 4.42 2.22
CA SER A 46 12.45 5.70 1.53
C SER A 46 11.55 6.81 2.07
N VAL A 47 10.28 6.51 2.30
CA VAL A 47 9.30 7.45 2.90
C VAL A 47 9.73 7.86 4.31
N LEU A 48 10.13 6.90 5.13
CA LEU A 48 10.60 7.17 6.50
C LEU A 48 11.86 8.01 6.51
N HIS A 49 12.79 7.72 5.60
CA HIS A 49 14.03 8.49 5.47
C HIS A 49 13.75 9.96 5.09
N HIS A 50 12.93 10.18 4.09
CA HIS A 50 12.67 11.53 3.55
C HIS A 50 11.78 12.39 4.46
N PHE A 51 10.78 11.81 5.10
CA PHE A 51 9.75 12.57 5.81
C PHE A 51 9.82 12.46 7.34
N TYR A 52 10.52 11.45 7.86
CA TYR A 52 10.60 11.19 9.30
C TYR A 52 12.02 11.15 9.83
N SER A 53 13.02 11.33 8.97
CA SER A 53 14.45 11.26 9.31
C SER A 53 14.84 9.91 9.98
N ILE A 54 14.21 8.84 9.56
CA ILE A 54 14.51 7.48 10.00
C ILE A 54 15.36 6.81 8.92
N GLU A 55 16.62 6.54 9.22
CA GLU A 55 17.58 6.06 8.22
C GLU A 55 17.38 4.60 7.81
N SER A 56 17.04 3.76 8.77
CA SER A 56 16.84 2.33 8.53
C SER A 56 15.42 1.91 8.95
N LEU A 57 14.91 0.87 8.29
CA LEU A 57 13.57 0.37 8.56
C LEU A 57 13.50 -0.22 9.97
N PRO A 58 12.63 0.29 10.86
CA PRO A 58 12.45 -0.30 12.18
C PRO A 58 11.95 -1.75 12.09
N ASN A 59 12.11 -2.50 13.17
CA ASN A 59 11.63 -3.88 13.22
C ASN A 59 10.12 -3.94 12.99
N ILE A 60 9.69 -4.83 12.10
CA ILE A 60 8.28 -5.01 11.75
C ILE A 60 7.79 -6.34 12.27
N LYS A 61 6.67 -6.31 12.99
CA LYS A 61 5.91 -7.48 13.41
C LYS A 61 4.55 -7.51 12.71
N LYS A 62 3.84 -8.60 12.86
CA LYS A 62 2.48 -8.75 12.32
C LYS A 62 1.49 -8.98 13.45
N THR A 63 0.30 -8.41 13.33
CA THR A 63 -0.84 -8.74 14.19
C THR A 63 -1.31 -10.16 13.93
N GLU A 64 -2.20 -10.69 14.78
CA GLU A 64 -2.84 -12.00 14.56
C GLU A 64 -3.52 -12.10 13.20
N LYS A 65 -4.06 -10.99 12.69
CA LYS A 65 -4.71 -10.89 11.37
C LYS A 65 -3.72 -10.67 10.22
N GLY A 66 -2.42 -10.62 10.51
CA GLY A 66 -1.38 -10.48 9.49
C GLY A 66 -1.03 -9.05 9.10
N LYS A 67 -1.61 -8.03 9.75
CA LYS A 67 -1.27 -6.63 9.47
C LYS A 67 0.11 -6.30 10.03
N PRO A 68 1.05 -5.77 9.23
CA PRO A 68 2.36 -5.38 9.72
C PRO A 68 2.29 -4.07 10.52
N PHE A 69 3.17 -3.98 11.53
CA PHE A 69 3.31 -2.78 12.36
C PHE A 69 4.75 -2.67 12.88
N PHE A 70 5.19 -1.47 13.25
CA PHE A 70 6.50 -1.29 13.85
C PHE A 70 6.49 -1.72 15.31
N ASP A 71 7.52 -2.50 15.67
CA ASP A 71 7.74 -2.91 17.04
C ASP A 71 8.51 -1.82 17.79
N ASP A 72 7.79 -0.95 18.50
CA ASP A 72 8.36 0.16 19.25
C ASP A 72 9.23 -0.27 20.41
N VAL A 73 9.03 -1.47 20.93
CA VAL A 73 9.79 -1.99 22.10
C VAL A 73 11.23 -2.31 21.72
N ALA A 74 11.45 -2.80 20.51
CA ALA A 74 12.80 -3.09 19.99
C ALA A 74 13.52 -1.84 19.47
N SER A 75 12.79 -0.75 19.27
CA SER A 75 13.30 0.54 18.82
C SER A 75 13.52 1.46 20.02
N ASN A 76 14.19 2.58 19.82
CA ASN A 76 14.42 3.54 20.90
C ASN A 76 13.11 3.89 21.63
N PRO A 77 12.96 3.57 22.95
CA PRO A 77 11.70 3.80 23.66
C PRO A 77 11.29 5.27 23.78
N CYS A 78 12.19 6.21 23.52
CA CYS A 78 11.91 7.63 23.50
C CYS A 78 11.34 8.12 22.16
N ARG A 79 11.30 7.26 21.13
CA ARG A 79 10.85 7.63 19.80
C ARG A 79 9.55 6.92 19.46
N LYS A 80 8.49 7.70 19.32
CA LYS A 80 7.21 7.19 18.86
C LYS A 80 7.26 6.98 17.35
N LEU A 81 7.11 5.73 16.91
CA LEU A 81 7.05 5.40 15.49
C LEU A 81 5.64 5.61 14.92
N PRO A 82 5.54 6.01 13.66
CA PRO A 82 4.22 6.16 13.03
C PRO A 82 3.56 4.81 12.74
N PHE A 83 2.27 4.84 12.45
CA PHE A 83 1.56 3.72 11.85
C PHE A 83 1.76 3.74 10.34
N PHE A 84 1.74 2.57 9.72
CA PHE A 84 1.86 2.44 8.28
C PHE A 84 0.96 1.35 7.73
N ASN A 85 0.70 1.42 6.44
CA ASN A 85 0.05 0.36 5.69
C ASN A 85 0.61 0.32 4.28
N ILE A 86 0.70 -0.88 3.71
CA ILE A 86 1.20 -1.11 2.36
C ILE A 86 0.14 -1.88 1.59
N SER A 87 -0.17 -1.42 0.40
CA SER A 87 -1.07 -2.13 -0.51
C SER A 87 -0.49 -2.14 -1.92
N HIS A 88 -0.80 -3.17 -2.67
CA HIS A 88 -0.39 -3.27 -4.05
C HIS A 88 -1.50 -3.85 -4.92
N SER A 89 -1.51 -3.49 -6.18
CA SER A 89 -2.42 -4.04 -7.16
C SER A 89 -1.71 -4.06 -8.51
N ARG A 90 -1.57 -5.24 -9.10
CA ARG A 90 -0.85 -5.45 -10.35
C ARG A 90 0.56 -4.86 -10.32
N LYS A 91 0.79 -3.74 -11.02
CA LYS A 91 2.10 -3.10 -11.15
C LYS A 91 2.28 -1.87 -10.26
N ALA A 92 1.28 -1.54 -9.45
CA ALA A 92 1.30 -0.38 -8.56
C ALA A 92 1.43 -0.79 -7.10
N ILE A 93 2.09 0.04 -6.31
CA ILE A 93 2.25 -0.13 -4.87
C ILE A 93 2.06 1.21 -4.18
N GLY A 94 1.43 1.18 -3.01
CA GLY A 94 1.23 2.36 -2.18
C GLY A 94 1.67 2.12 -0.74
N VAL A 95 2.22 3.16 -0.15
CA VAL A 95 2.58 3.21 1.27
C VAL A 95 1.90 4.42 1.89
N ALA A 96 1.16 4.19 2.97
CA ALA A 96 0.59 5.25 3.78
C ALA A 96 1.21 5.25 5.17
N VAL A 97 1.47 6.43 5.70
CA VAL A 97 2.07 6.63 7.02
C VAL A 97 1.27 7.72 7.75
N SER A 98 0.99 7.49 9.03
CA SER A 98 0.17 8.39 9.83
C SER A 98 0.52 8.29 11.31
N SER A 99 0.16 9.33 12.07
CA SER A 99 0.19 9.29 13.54
C SER A 99 -0.95 8.45 14.14
N TYR A 100 -1.92 8.04 13.33
CA TYR A 100 -3.05 7.21 13.73
C TYR A 100 -3.02 5.89 12.96
N ASP A 101 -3.63 4.84 13.53
CA ASP A 101 -3.80 3.58 12.82
C ASP A 101 -4.64 3.78 11.56
N LEU A 102 -4.23 3.15 10.46
CA LEU A 102 -4.83 3.34 9.16
C LEU A 102 -4.78 2.07 8.32
N GLY A 103 -5.61 2.03 7.31
CA GLY A 103 -5.57 1.03 6.27
C GLY A 103 -5.70 1.69 4.90
N ILE A 104 -5.04 1.12 3.91
CA ILE A 104 -5.19 1.51 2.51
C ILE A 104 -5.44 0.28 1.66
N ASP A 105 -6.11 0.48 0.54
CA ASP A 105 -6.29 -0.55 -0.46
C ASP A 105 -6.14 0.06 -1.86
N LEU A 106 -5.35 -0.60 -2.69
CA LEU A 106 -5.17 -0.24 -4.08
C LEU A 106 -5.87 -1.26 -4.95
N GLU A 107 -6.68 -0.77 -5.88
CA GLU A 107 -7.34 -1.62 -6.84
C GLU A 107 -7.09 -1.12 -8.26
N PHE A 108 -6.93 -2.07 -9.17
CA PHE A 108 -6.81 -1.77 -10.58
C PHE A 108 -8.21 -1.46 -11.16
N VAL A 109 -8.37 -0.27 -11.72
CA VAL A 109 -9.62 0.12 -12.37
C VAL A 109 -9.71 -0.53 -13.74
N LYS A 110 -10.68 -1.41 -13.92
CA LYS A 110 -10.94 -2.09 -15.19
C LYS A 110 -12.43 -2.08 -15.51
N LYS A 111 -12.76 -2.15 -16.81
CA LYS A 111 -14.13 -2.28 -17.25
C LYS A 111 -14.69 -3.63 -16.80
N ARG A 112 -15.82 -3.62 -16.09
CA ARG A 112 -16.51 -4.82 -15.62
C ARG A 112 -17.70 -5.13 -16.51
N VAL A 113 -17.86 -6.40 -16.86
CA VAL A 113 -18.98 -6.84 -17.74
C VAL A 113 -20.35 -6.54 -17.13
N ARG A 114 -20.47 -6.55 -15.80
CA ARG A 114 -21.73 -6.30 -15.08
C ARG A 114 -21.73 -4.97 -14.32
N PHE A 115 -21.02 -3.98 -14.82
CA PHE A 115 -20.93 -2.68 -14.15
C PHE A 115 -22.31 -2.04 -13.89
N GLU A 116 -23.20 -2.05 -14.86
CA GLU A 116 -24.55 -1.48 -14.71
C GLU A 116 -25.37 -2.21 -13.63
N GLU A 117 -25.32 -3.53 -13.61
CA GLU A 117 -26.01 -4.33 -12.58
C GLU A 117 -25.44 -4.07 -11.18
N LEU A 118 -24.12 -3.95 -11.07
CA LEU A 118 -23.46 -3.71 -9.78
C LEU A 118 -23.80 -2.33 -9.22
N LYS A 119 -23.80 -1.27 -10.04
CA LYS A 119 -24.12 0.06 -9.56
C LYS A 119 -25.58 0.17 -9.09
N GLU A 120 -26.51 -0.49 -9.75
CA GLU A 120 -27.91 -0.54 -9.33
C GLU A 120 -28.12 -1.27 -7.99
N LYS A 121 -27.32 -2.29 -7.71
CA LYS A 121 -27.39 -3.06 -6.46
C LYS A 121 -26.71 -2.40 -5.28
N VAL A 122 -25.66 -1.62 -5.51
CA VAL A 122 -24.78 -1.09 -4.47
C VAL A 122 -25.01 0.38 -4.19
N LEU A 123 -25.40 1.15 -5.20
CA LEU A 123 -25.56 2.60 -5.13
C LEU A 123 -27.00 3.01 -4.92
N SER A 124 -27.23 4.13 -4.23
CA SER A 124 -28.55 4.76 -4.14
C SER A 124 -28.93 5.40 -5.48
N SER A 125 -30.23 5.72 -5.64
CA SER A 125 -30.73 6.39 -6.83
C SER A 125 -30.01 7.70 -7.12
N GLY A 126 -29.68 8.48 -6.10
CA GLY A 126 -28.93 9.74 -6.23
C GLY A 126 -27.51 9.51 -6.71
N GLU A 127 -26.83 8.49 -6.20
CA GLU A 127 -25.48 8.11 -6.63
C GLU A 127 -25.46 7.61 -8.07
N ILE A 128 -26.48 6.85 -8.48
CA ILE A 128 -26.64 6.39 -9.86
C ILE A 128 -26.82 7.57 -10.81
N ASP A 129 -27.65 8.53 -10.45
CA ASP A 129 -27.89 9.74 -11.25
C ASP A 129 -26.61 10.57 -11.40
N LEU A 130 -25.83 10.70 -10.33
CA LEU A 130 -24.54 11.36 -10.35
C LEU A 130 -23.57 10.66 -11.31
N LEU A 131 -23.49 9.33 -11.26
CA LEU A 131 -22.62 8.55 -12.15
C LEU A 131 -23.01 8.67 -13.61
N LYS A 132 -24.31 8.74 -13.93
CA LYS A 132 -24.78 8.94 -15.30
C LYS A 132 -24.35 10.26 -15.92
N ALA A 133 -23.99 11.26 -15.11
CA ALA A 133 -23.49 12.55 -15.59
C ALA A 133 -21.99 12.51 -15.95
N LEU A 134 -21.28 11.42 -15.62
CA LEU A 134 -19.85 11.23 -15.89
C LEU A 134 -19.65 10.35 -17.13
N ASP A 135 -18.45 10.42 -17.72
CA ASP A 135 -18.08 9.45 -18.76
C ASP A 135 -17.81 8.06 -18.17
N GLU A 136 -17.72 7.05 -19.02
CA GLU A 136 -17.58 5.66 -18.58
C GLU A 136 -16.32 5.42 -17.74
N GLU A 137 -15.20 6.04 -18.10
CA GLU A 137 -13.96 5.89 -17.37
C GLU A 137 -14.05 6.52 -15.97
N SER A 138 -14.61 7.71 -15.91
CA SER A 138 -14.85 8.41 -14.64
C SER A 138 -15.81 7.64 -13.74
N GLN A 139 -16.85 7.03 -14.32
CA GLN A 139 -17.79 6.19 -13.56
C GLN A 139 -17.10 4.99 -12.93
N LEU A 140 -16.19 4.32 -13.64
CA LEU A 140 -15.44 3.19 -13.09
C LEU A 140 -14.53 3.60 -11.92
N LYS A 141 -13.90 4.76 -12.04
CA LYS A 141 -13.04 5.30 -10.97
C LYS A 141 -13.85 5.68 -9.74
N GLU A 142 -14.99 6.31 -9.93
CA GLU A 142 -15.88 6.71 -8.83
C GLU A 142 -16.49 5.49 -8.12
N PHE A 143 -16.82 4.44 -8.87
CA PHE A 143 -17.37 3.20 -8.34
C PHE A 143 -16.33 2.41 -7.52
N THR A 144 -15.08 2.40 -7.96
CA THR A 144 -13.99 1.67 -7.30
C THR A 144 -13.49 2.43 -6.08
#